data_107b45d686fe568fefccfc265b3ba6c2
#
_entry.id   107b45d686fe568fefccfc265b3ba6c2
#
_cell.length_a   1.000
_cell.length_b   1.000
_cell.length_c   1.000
_cell.angle_alpha   90.00
_cell.angle_beta   90.00
_cell.angle_gamma   90.00
#
_symmetry.space_group_name_H-M   'P 1'
#
loop_
_entity.id
_entity.type
_entity.pdbx_description
1 polymer ?
#
loop_
_entity_poly.entity_id
_entity_poly.type
_entity_poly.pdbx_seq_one_letter_code
_entity_poly.pdbx_strand_id
1 'polypeptide(L)'
;MNLTLIFRCWSAVALGAVAWMPAAQAATPLEQLSAFSALAGAPPSAERGRTLFTTRQGREWSCSSCHGAEPRQDGKHASTGKVIAPLAPAFNAQRFTDTAKTEKWFRRNCNDVIGRECSAAEKADVLSWLLTIKP
;
A
#
# COMPACT_ATOMS: atom_id res chain seq x y z
N MET A 1 41.13 43.10 -56.59
CA MET A 1 40.50 43.34 -55.29
C MET A 1 39.68 42.10 -54.98
N ASN A 2 40.29 41.11 -54.27
CA ASN A 2 39.67 39.83 -53.99
C ASN A 2 39.15 39.82 -52.58
N LEU A 3 37.83 39.74 -52.43
CA LEU A 3 37.14 39.67 -51.10
C LEU A 3 36.86 38.22 -50.76
N THR A 4 37.64 37.65 -49.85
CA THR A 4 37.52 36.28 -49.44
C THR A 4 36.48 36.23 -48.28
N LEU A 5 35.30 35.68 -48.57
CA LEU A 5 34.28 35.38 -47.53
C LEU A 5 34.68 34.13 -46.73
N ILE A 6 34.94 34.33 -45.44
CA ILE A 6 35.17 33.23 -44.48
C ILE A 6 33.83 32.81 -43.88
N PHE A 7 33.30 31.66 -44.33
CA PHE A 7 32.16 31.00 -43.67
C PHE A 7 32.63 30.34 -42.35
N ARG A 8 32.22 30.87 -41.22
CA ARG A 8 32.37 30.20 -39.90
C ARG A 8 31.19 29.28 -39.70
N CYS A 9 31.42 27.96 -39.83
CA CYS A 9 30.49 26.94 -39.40
C CYS A 9 30.43 26.91 -37.88
N TRP A 10 29.32 27.30 -37.29
CA TRP A 10 29.03 27.07 -35.89
C TRP A 10 28.36 25.72 -35.75
N SER A 11 29.09 24.72 -35.24
CA SER A 11 28.53 23.44 -34.86
C SER A 11 27.81 23.60 -33.51
N ALA A 12 26.49 23.62 -33.56
CA ALA A 12 25.65 23.57 -32.35
C ALA A 12 25.69 22.16 -31.78
N VAL A 13 26.40 21.97 -30.68
CA VAL A 13 26.34 20.73 -29.88
C VAL A 13 25.05 20.77 -29.03
N ALA A 14 24.06 20.02 -29.45
CA ALA A 14 22.84 19.81 -28.66
C ALA A 14 23.14 18.84 -27.48
N LEU A 15 23.31 19.36 -26.27
CA LEU A 15 23.34 18.55 -25.07
C LEU A 15 21.91 18.02 -24.81
N GLY A 16 21.69 16.75 -25.13
CA GLY A 16 20.48 16.05 -24.75
C GLY A 16 20.43 15.86 -23.23
N ALA A 17 19.55 16.56 -22.54
CA ALA A 17 19.26 16.32 -21.12
C ALA A 17 18.53 14.98 -20.99
N VAL A 18 19.23 13.94 -20.52
CA VAL A 18 18.61 12.67 -20.14
C VAL A 18 17.84 12.92 -18.85
N ALA A 19 16.52 13.02 -18.92
CA ALA A 19 15.65 13.10 -17.78
C ALA A 19 15.67 11.75 -17.03
N TRP A 20 16.33 11.71 -15.88
CA TRP A 20 16.30 10.56 -14.98
C TRP A 20 14.93 10.49 -14.32
N MET A 21 14.03 9.63 -14.84
CA MET A 21 12.79 9.32 -14.15
C MET A 21 13.12 8.41 -12.98
N PRO A 22 12.80 8.79 -11.72
CA PRO A 22 12.92 7.87 -10.61
C PRO A 22 11.98 6.69 -10.85
N ALA A 23 12.52 5.48 -10.89
CA ALA A 23 11.72 4.26 -10.92
C ALA A 23 10.89 4.22 -9.63
N ALA A 24 9.56 4.12 -9.75
CA ALA A 24 8.70 3.88 -8.60
C ALA A 24 9.10 2.54 -7.98
N GLN A 25 9.78 2.57 -6.85
CA GLN A 25 10.13 1.35 -6.12
C GLN A 25 8.88 0.81 -5.45
N ALA A 26 8.64 -0.50 -5.63
CA ALA A 26 7.60 -1.18 -4.88
C ALA A 26 7.95 -1.13 -3.39
N ALA A 27 7.03 -0.66 -2.57
CA ALA A 27 7.23 -0.65 -1.13
C ALA A 27 7.16 -2.08 -0.58
N THR A 28 7.84 -2.33 0.52
CA THR A 28 7.66 -3.58 1.29
C THR A 28 6.55 -3.41 2.33
N PRO A 29 5.93 -4.51 2.80
CA PRO A 29 4.98 -4.42 3.91
C PRO A 29 5.55 -3.80 5.17
N LEU A 30 6.85 -4.00 5.46
CA LEU A 30 7.54 -3.39 6.61
C LEU A 30 7.75 -1.89 6.44
N GLU A 31 8.06 -1.43 5.24
CA GLU A 31 8.18 0.01 4.95
C GLU A 31 6.82 0.70 5.09
N GLN A 32 5.74 0.07 4.64
CA GLN A 32 4.39 0.62 4.84
C GLN A 32 3.99 0.64 6.32
N LEU A 33 4.31 -0.41 7.10
CA LEU A 33 4.10 -0.42 8.54
C LEU A 33 4.86 0.73 9.21
N SER A 34 6.12 0.93 8.86
CA SER A 34 6.94 2.03 9.37
C SER A 34 6.33 3.40 9.04
N ALA A 35 5.87 3.60 7.81
CA ALA A 35 5.22 4.83 7.38
C ALA A 35 3.92 5.11 8.17
N PHE A 36 3.05 4.10 8.34
CA PHE A 36 1.83 4.25 9.15
C PHE A 36 2.14 4.54 10.62
N SER A 37 3.14 3.88 11.19
CA SER A 37 3.56 4.10 12.59
C SER A 37 4.11 5.51 12.79
N ALA A 38 4.91 6.00 11.84
CA ALA A 38 5.42 7.37 11.88
C ALA A 38 4.29 8.41 11.81
N LEU A 39 3.30 8.21 10.92
CA LEU A 39 2.13 9.07 10.83
C LEU A 39 1.23 9.01 12.09
N ALA A 40 1.19 7.84 12.76
CA ALA A 40 0.44 7.66 13.99
C ALA A 40 1.12 8.32 15.21
N GLY A 41 2.42 8.55 15.16
CA GLY A 41 3.21 9.02 16.29
C GLY A 41 3.27 8.04 17.47
N ALA A 42 2.96 6.75 17.23
CA ALA A 42 2.87 5.72 18.26
C ALA A 42 3.30 4.35 17.71
N PRO A 43 3.85 3.46 18.57
CA PRO A 43 4.21 2.11 18.15
C PRO A 43 2.95 1.29 17.81
N PRO A 44 3.01 0.45 16.77
CA PRO A 44 1.91 -0.42 16.38
C PRO A 44 1.72 -1.56 17.39
N SER A 45 0.49 -2.06 17.50
CA SER A 45 0.15 -3.22 18.34
C SER A 45 -0.57 -4.28 17.51
N ALA A 46 0.05 -5.44 17.38
CA ALA A 46 -0.55 -6.58 16.70
C ALA A 46 -1.84 -7.06 17.39
N GLU A 47 -1.92 -6.95 18.70
CA GLU A 47 -3.12 -7.33 19.46
C GLU A 47 -4.30 -6.40 19.16
N ARG A 48 -4.08 -5.08 19.18
CA ARG A 48 -5.11 -4.12 18.78
C ARG A 48 -5.53 -4.34 17.32
N GLY A 49 -4.55 -4.60 16.43
CA GLY A 49 -4.80 -4.89 15.03
C GLY A 49 -5.67 -6.12 14.82
N ARG A 50 -5.38 -7.21 15.54
CA ARG A 50 -6.21 -8.42 15.55
C ARG A 50 -7.62 -8.13 16.04
N THR A 51 -7.74 -7.43 17.15
CA THR A 51 -9.05 -7.07 17.74
C THR A 51 -9.87 -6.24 16.75
N LEU A 52 -9.30 -5.19 16.18
CA LEU A 52 -9.97 -4.36 15.17
C LEU A 52 -10.41 -5.19 13.95
N PHE A 53 -9.56 -6.09 13.48
CA PHE A 53 -9.82 -6.90 12.30
C PHE A 53 -10.94 -7.93 12.51
N THR A 54 -11.01 -8.54 13.70
CA THR A 54 -11.93 -9.64 13.98
C THR A 54 -13.25 -9.19 14.61
N THR A 55 -13.30 -8.00 15.20
CA THR A 55 -14.49 -7.49 15.91
C THR A 55 -15.31 -6.55 15.03
N ARG A 56 -16.63 -6.67 15.09
CA ARG A 56 -17.55 -5.71 14.45
C ARG A 56 -17.50 -4.38 15.17
N GLN A 57 -17.40 -3.29 14.41
CA GLN A 57 -17.29 -1.92 14.92
C GLN A 57 -18.62 -1.15 14.76
N GLY A 58 -19.71 -1.77 15.18
CA GLY A 58 -21.05 -1.16 15.05
C GLY A 58 -21.67 -1.27 13.65
N ARG A 59 -21.02 -1.99 12.74
CA ARG A 59 -21.52 -2.32 11.40
C ARG A 59 -21.84 -3.81 11.31
N GLU A 60 -22.47 -4.20 10.18
CA GLU A 60 -22.84 -5.59 9.90
C GLU A 60 -21.62 -6.52 9.82
N TRP A 61 -20.52 -6.02 9.25
CA TRP A 61 -19.31 -6.80 8.97
C TRP A 61 -18.10 -6.32 9.76
N SER A 62 -17.13 -7.21 9.92
CA SER A 62 -15.74 -6.94 10.29
C SER A 62 -14.83 -7.24 9.10
N CYS A 63 -13.55 -6.92 9.19
CA CYS A 63 -12.57 -7.31 8.15
C CYS A 63 -12.55 -8.84 7.98
N SER A 64 -12.63 -9.57 9.09
CA SER A 64 -12.63 -11.04 9.09
C SER A 64 -13.89 -11.66 8.45
N SER A 65 -14.99 -10.92 8.32
CA SER A 65 -16.19 -11.42 7.62
C SER A 65 -15.92 -11.76 6.14
N CYS A 66 -14.97 -11.05 5.51
CA CYS A 66 -14.57 -11.30 4.13
C CYS A 66 -13.22 -12.04 4.01
N HIS A 67 -12.29 -11.75 4.92
CA HIS A 67 -10.91 -12.25 4.84
C HIS A 67 -10.64 -13.50 5.70
N GLY A 68 -11.62 -13.92 6.53
CA GLY A 68 -11.42 -14.96 7.53
C GLY A 68 -10.73 -14.43 8.79
N ALA A 69 -10.84 -15.16 9.90
CA ALA A 69 -10.26 -14.77 11.19
C ALA A 69 -8.72 -14.79 11.17
N GLU A 70 -8.14 -15.66 10.36
CA GLU A 70 -6.71 -15.71 10.02
C GLU A 70 -6.58 -15.75 8.50
N PRO A 71 -6.26 -14.62 7.83
CA PRO A 71 -6.35 -14.50 6.39
C PRO A 71 -5.17 -15.14 5.63
N ARG A 72 -4.99 -16.45 5.86
CA ARG A 72 -3.97 -17.33 5.24
C ARG A 72 -4.45 -17.94 3.93
N GLN A 73 -5.77 -18.01 3.74
CA GLN A 73 -6.43 -18.64 2.60
C GLN A 73 -7.32 -17.62 1.87
N ASP A 74 -7.88 -18.04 0.77
CA ASP A 74 -8.86 -17.25 0.05
C ASP A 74 -10.06 -16.93 0.96
N GLY A 75 -10.39 -15.65 1.01
CA GLY A 75 -11.62 -15.16 1.60
C GLY A 75 -12.73 -15.03 0.56
N LYS A 76 -13.88 -14.53 0.99
CA LYS A 76 -15.04 -14.33 0.14
C LYS A 76 -15.74 -13.03 0.49
N HIS A 77 -15.93 -12.17 -0.50
CA HIS A 77 -16.61 -10.88 -0.29
C HIS A 77 -18.05 -11.12 0.18
N ALA A 78 -18.40 -10.56 1.34
CA ALA A 78 -19.64 -10.86 2.05
C ALA A 78 -20.90 -10.62 1.19
N SER A 79 -20.97 -9.53 0.41
CA SER A 79 -22.15 -9.20 -0.39
C SER A 79 -22.11 -9.76 -1.82
N THR A 80 -20.94 -9.89 -2.44
CA THR A 80 -20.84 -10.27 -3.86
C THR A 80 -20.41 -11.71 -4.09
N GLY A 81 -19.92 -12.39 -3.05
CA GLY A 81 -19.39 -13.74 -3.14
C GLY A 81 -18.07 -13.88 -3.91
N LYS A 82 -17.46 -12.79 -4.38
CA LYS A 82 -16.18 -12.83 -5.09
C LYS A 82 -15.06 -13.33 -4.19
N VAL A 83 -14.22 -14.18 -4.74
CA VAL A 83 -13.01 -14.67 -4.07
C VAL A 83 -12.03 -13.52 -3.83
N ILE A 84 -11.44 -13.49 -2.65
CA ILE A 84 -10.42 -12.54 -2.23
C ILE A 84 -9.19 -13.34 -1.86
N ALA A 85 -8.10 -13.20 -2.62
CA ALA A 85 -6.84 -13.87 -2.32
C ALA A 85 -6.33 -13.55 -0.91
N PRO A 86 -5.48 -14.41 -0.29
CA PRO A 86 -4.98 -14.26 1.05
C PRO A 86 -4.49 -12.84 1.35
N LEU A 87 -4.78 -12.34 2.55
CA LEU A 87 -4.39 -10.97 2.92
C LEU A 87 -3.05 -10.92 3.67
N ALA A 88 -2.71 -11.97 4.42
CA ALA A 88 -1.44 -12.03 5.13
C ALA A 88 -0.25 -12.10 4.14
N PRO A 89 0.77 -11.20 4.27
CA PRO A 89 1.89 -11.12 3.32
C PRO A 89 2.69 -12.41 3.16
N ALA A 90 2.79 -13.23 4.21
CA ALA A 90 3.47 -14.53 4.16
C ALA A 90 2.78 -15.55 3.24
N PHE A 91 1.50 -15.35 2.91
CA PHE A 91 0.70 -16.21 2.02
C PHE A 91 0.38 -15.56 0.67
N ASN A 92 0.66 -14.26 0.54
CA ASN A 92 0.53 -13.53 -0.71
C ASN A 92 1.54 -12.37 -0.75
N ALA A 93 2.69 -12.62 -1.36
CA ALA A 93 3.81 -11.68 -1.43
C ALA A 93 3.50 -10.36 -2.16
N GLN A 94 2.36 -10.26 -2.86
CA GLN A 94 1.95 -9.02 -3.52
C GLN A 94 1.15 -8.09 -2.60
N ARG A 95 0.80 -8.53 -1.39
CA ARG A 95 0.08 -7.71 -0.44
C ARG A 95 0.99 -6.64 0.16
N PHE A 96 0.47 -5.41 0.22
CA PHE A 96 1.16 -4.26 0.80
C PHE A 96 2.50 -3.91 0.13
N THR A 97 2.59 -4.13 -1.19
CA THR A 97 3.77 -3.77 -2.00
C THR A 97 3.56 -2.50 -2.84
N ASP A 98 2.33 -2.00 -2.90
CA ASP A 98 1.92 -0.78 -3.60
C ASP A 98 1.20 0.14 -2.60
N THR A 99 1.80 1.27 -2.27
CA THR A 99 1.28 2.22 -1.28
C THR A 99 -0.07 2.81 -1.69
N ALA A 100 -0.23 3.21 -2.94
CA ALA A 100 -1.47 3.80 -3.42
C ALA A 100 -2.62 2.78 -3.38
N LYS A 101 -2.35 1.54 -3.76
CA LYS A 101 -3.30 0.43 -3.72
C LYS A 101 -3.65 0.08 -2.26
N THR A 102 -2.68 0.05 -1.37
CA THR A 102 -2.89 -0.22 0.06
C THR A 102 -3.79 0.85 0.69
N GLU A 103 -3.49 2.13 0.48
CA GLU A 103 -4.30 3.25 0.96
C GLU A 103 -5.73 3.21 0.41
N LYS A 104 -5.88 2.96 -0.89
CA LYS A 104 -7.19 2.81 -1.53
C LYS A 104 -8.03 1.74 -0.86
N TRP A 105 -7.44 0.56 -0.59
CA TRP A 105 -8.17 -0.56 0.00
C TRP A 105 -8.46 -0.35 1.48
N PHE A 106 -7.55 0.22 2.26
CA PHE A 106 -7.84 0.60 3.65
C PHE A 106 -9.00 1.58 3.71
N ARG A 107 -8.96 2.67 2.92
CA ARG A 107 -10.05 3.65 2.89
C ARG A 107 -11.40 3.00 2.57
N ARG A 108 -11.46 2.18 1.52
CA ARG A 108 -12.70 1.52 1.11
C ARG A 108 -13.21 0.56 2.19
N ASN A 109 -12.36 -0.37 2.61
CA ASN A 109 -12.77 -1.42 3.54
C ASN A 109 -13.10 -0.86 4.94
N CYS A 110 -12.36 0.13 5.43
CA CYS A 110 -12.68 0.79 6.69
C CYS A 110 -14.04 1.50 6.64
N ASN A 111 -14.35 2.17 5.53
CA ASN A 111 -15.69 2.75 5.37
C ASN A 111 -16.79 1.69 5.38
N ASP A 112 -16.56 0.52 4.78
CA ASP A 112 -17.53 -0.57 4.75
C ASP A 112 -17.75 -1.20 6.15
N VAL A 113 -16.68 -1.41 6.94
CA VAL A 113 -16.75 -2.17 8.22
C VAL A 113 -16.75 -1.29 9.48
N ILE A 114 -16.27 -0.04 9.41
CA ILE A 114 -16.20 0.89 10.55
C ILE A 114 -17.13 2.09 10.32
N GLY A 115 -17.40 2.46 9.07
CA GLY A 115 -18.21 3.64 8.67
C GLY A 115 -17.41 4.93 8.58
N ARG A 116 -16.08 4.85 8.62
CA ARG A 116 -15.13 5.95 8.47
C ARG A 116 -13.80 5.43 7.91
N GLU A 117 -12.91 6.32 7.55
CA GLU A 117 -11.53 5.93 7.26
C GLU A 117 -10.82 5.44 8.53
N CYS A 118 -9.93 4.45 8.36
CA CYS A 118 -9.03 4.04 9.43
C CYS A 118 -7.98 5.12 9.67
N SER A 119 -7.68 5.38 10.94
CA SER A 119 -6.54 6.19 11.33
C SER A 119 -5.21 5.53 10.95
N ALA A 120 -4.11 6.29 10.95
CA ALA A 120 -2.78 5.75 10.71
C ALA A 120 -2.41 4.68 11.75
N ALA A 121 -2.81 4.86 13.02
CA ALA A 121 -2.59 3.89 14.08
C ALA A 121 -3.34 2.56 13.81
N GLU A 122 -4.60 2.63 13.39
CA GLU A 122 -5.39 1.44 13.05
C GLU A 122 -4.80 0.68 11.85
N LYS A 123 -4.33 1.40 10.83
CA LYS A 123 -3.64 0.78 9.68
C LYS A 123 -2.34 0.10 10.11
N ALA A 124 -1.54 0.77 10.96
CA ALA A 124 -0.30 0.22 11.52
C ALA A 124 -0.57 -1.02 12.36
N ASP A 125 -1.57 -0.98 13.25
CA ASP A 125 -1.94 -2.09 14.13
C ASP A 125 -2.37 -3.32 13.30
N VAL A 126 -3.27 -3.14 12.33
CA VAL A 126 -3.73 -4.23 11.44
C VAL A 126 -2.56 -4.82 10.65
N LEU A 127 -1.72 -3.99 10.04
CA LEU A 127 -0.58 -4.48 9.26
C LEU A 127 0.45 -5.17 10.15
N SER A 128 0.70 -4.64 11.35
CA SER A 128 1.57 -5.28 12.34
C SER A 128 1.09 -6.70 12.67
N TRP A 129 -0.22 -6.88 12.92
CA TRP A 129 -0.77 -8.20 13.17
C TRP A 129 -0.68 -9.12 11.94
N LEU A 130 -1.02 -8.66 10.74
CA LEU A 130 -0.93 -9.46 9.52
C LEU A 130 0.49 -9.98 9.26
N LEU A 131 1.52 -9.23 9.66
CA LEU A 131 2.92 -9.62 9.56
C LEU A 131 3.33 -10.69 10.59
N THR A 132 2.57 -10.90 11.66
CA THR A 132 2.80 -11.99 12.62
C THR A 132 2.32 -13.34 12.10
N ILE A 133 1.42 -13.36 11.12
CA ILE A 133 0.84 -14.57 10.55
C ILE A 133 1.89 -15.23 9.65
N LYS A 134 2.37 -16.41 10.04
CA LYS A 134 3.39 -17.18 9.34
C LYS A 134 2.82 -18.51 8.83
N PRO A 135 3.48 -19.16 7.84
CA PRO A 135 3.15 -20.54 7.42
C PRO A 135 3.22 -21.52 8.57
#